data_fe89730113acc348e56f79b9faa53fe1
#
_entry.id   fe89730113acc348e56f79b9faa53fe1
#
_cell.length_a   1.000
_cell.length_b   1.000
_cell.length_c   1.000
_cell.angle_alpha   90.00
_cell.angle_beta   90.00
_cell.angle_gamma   90.00
#
_symmetry.space_group_name_H-M   'P 1'
#
loop_
_entity.id
_entity.type
_entity.pdbx_description
1 polymer ?
#
loop_
_entity_poly.entity_id
_entity_poly.type
_entity_poly.pdbx_seq_one_letter_code
_entity_poly.pdbx_strand_id
1 'polypeptide(L)'
;YKENNFEKEVETVNDLSNAICEEVNSRDKYWQESSSSVLSALCLALIEDCKNENQIHFHSIYNLLVEHGAKKYGDQNSLDKYFDDRPFGNTAKNLYSAGNFARGETRATIFSILASKLKVFGDTGISYITSKTSFNMRDIGKKKTAIFLVVPDEKLSRHFIGGLFVNQVYQTLVEEAQKSPNGELDVRVNLILEELCNTIHINEL
;
A
#
# COMPACT_ATOMS: atom_id res chain seq x y z
N TYR A 1 6.94 -8.74 2.08
CA TYR A 1 7.85 -9.48 1.19
C TYR A 1 9.23 -8.83 1.24
N LYS A 2 10.18 -9.47 1.93
CA LYS A 2 11.59 -9.06 1.84
C LYS A 2 12.11 -9.52 0.50
N GLU A 3 12.10 -8.64 -0.49
CA GLU A 3 12.85 -8.85 -1.72
C GLU A 3 14.34 -8.69 -1.40
N ASN A 4 15.19 -9.48 -2.04
CA ASN A 4 16.65 -9.39 -1.88
C ASN A 4 17.25 -8.09 -2.46
N ASN A 5 16.39 -7.16 -2.91
CA ASN A 5 16.75 -5.87 -3.45
C ASN A 5 15.94 -4.77 -2.73
N PHE A 6 16.58 -4.10 -1.77
CA PHE A 6 15.99 -3.03 -0.98
C PHE A 6 15.46 -1.87 -1.84
N GLU A 7 16.12 -1.54 -2.95
CA GLU A 7 15.66 -0.48 -3.86
C GLU A 7 14.28 -0.83 -4.44
N LYS A 8 14.09 -2.07 -4.84
CA LYS A 8 12.81 -2.55 -5.38
C LYS A 8 11.71 -2.64 -4.33
N GLU A 9 12.05 -2.98 -3.08
CA GLU A 9 11.10 -2.90 -1.96
C GLU A 9 10.60 -1.48 -1.76
N VAL A 10 11.51 -0.50 -1.78
CA VAL A 10 11.16 0.92 -1.63
C VAL A 10 10.29 1.39 -2.80
N GLU A 11 10.63 1.05 -4.04
CA GLU A 11 9.84 1.37 -5.23
C GLU A 11 8.42 0.81 -5.12
N THR A 12 8.28 -0.50 -4.86
CA THR A 12 6.97 -1.16 -4.71
C THR A 12 6.12 -0.54 -3.59
N VAL A 13 6.75 -0.21 -2.45
CA VAL A 13 6.06 0.43 -1.34
C VAL A 13 5.59 1.83 -1.72
N ASN A 14 6.39 2.61 -2.44
CA ASN A 14 6.02 3.95 -2.89
C ASN A 14 4.87 3.89 -3.90
N ASP A 15 4.93 2.99 -4.89
CA ASP A 15 3.86 2.83 -5.88
C ASP A 15 2.54 2.45 -5.24
N LEU A 16 2.58 1.49 -4.30
CA LEU A 16 1.40 1.07 -3.56
C LEU A 16 0.83 2.19 -2.67
N SER A 17 1.71 2.94 -2.01
CA SER A 17 1.31 4.07 -1.16
C SER A 17 0.69 5.20 -1.98
N ASN A 18 1.25 5.49 -3.16
CA ASN A 18 0.70 6.45 -4.10
C ASN A 18 -0.69 6.00 -4.59
N ALA A 19 -0.85 4.75 -5.00
CA ALA A 19 -2.14 4.20 -5.44
C ALA A 19 -3.22 4.28 -4.34
N ILE A 20 -2.87 4.05 -3.08
CA ILE A 20 -3.80 4.16 -1.95
C ILE A 20 -4.17 5.61 -1.66
N CYS A 21 -3.22 6.53 -1.75
CA CYS A 21 -3.43 7.93 -1.40
C CYS A 21 -3.99 8.77 -2.56
N GLU A 22 -4.02 8.25 -3.78
CA GLU A 22 -4.49 8.96 -4.95
C GLU A 22 -5.95 9.43 -4.84
N GLU A 23 -6.21 10.64 -5.36
CA GLU A 23 -7.54 11.22 -5.51
C GLU A 23 -7.65 11.84 -6.92
N VAL A 24 -8.48 11.22 -7.75
CA VAL A 24 -8.63 11.55 -9.18
C VAL A 24 -8.98 13.02 -9.44
N ASN A 25 -9.64 13.71 -8.51
CA ASN A 25 -10.13 15.07 -8.67
C ASN A 25 -9.48 16.10 -7.71
N SER A 26 -8.43 15.73 -6.99
CA SER A 26 -7.78 16.66 -6.07
C SER A 26 -6.94 17.69 -6.85
N ARG A 27 -7.25 18.99 -6.64
CA ARG A 27 -6.44 20.10 -7.15
C ARG A 27 -5.16 20.31 -6.36
N ASP A 28 -5.11 19.84 -5.13
CA ASP A 28 -3.97 20.02 -4.23
C ASP A 28 -3.29 18.66 -3.98
N LYS A 29 -2.20 18.44 -4.68
CA LYS A 29 -1.40 17.22 -4.59
C LYS A 29 -0.61 17.12 -3.27
N TYR A 30 -0.43 18.24 -2.56
CA TYR A 30 0.35 18.26 -1.32
C TYR A 30 -0.15 17.25 -0.28
N TRP A 31 -1.47 17.15 -0.10
CA TRP A 31 -2.08 16.23 0.87
C TRP A 31 -1.86 14.75 0.47
N GLN A 32 -1.94 14.46 -0.82
CA GLN A 32 -1.71 13.13 -1.35
C GLN A 32 -0.26 12.71 -1.17
N GLU A 33 0.67 13.56 -1.61
CA GLU A 33 2.11 13.30 -1.53
C GLU A 33 2.59 13.17 -0.08
N SER A 34 2.10 14.04 0.82
CA SER A 34 2.43 13.96 2.24
C SER A 34 1.87 12.69 2.89
N SER A 35 0.62 12.33 2.59
CA SER A 35 -0.01 11.11 3.12
C SER A 35 0.67 9.85 2.57
N SER A 36 1.01 9.83 1.28
CA SER A 36 1.74 8.73 0.65
C SER A 36 3.12 8.55 1.27
N SER A 37 3.85 9.64 1.51
CA SER A 37 5.17 9.60 2.15
C SER A 37 5.11 9.02 3.57
N VAL A 38 4.12 9.42 4.37
CA VAL A 38 3.89 8.83 5.71
C VAL A 38 3.52 7.35 5.60
N LEU A 39 2.67 6.97 4.64
CA LEU A 39 2.29 5.58 4.43
C LEU A 39 3.49 4.71 4.04
N SER A 40 4.30 5.18 3.09
CA SER A 40 5.54 4.50 2.69
C SER A 40 6.48 4.31 3.88
N ALA A 41 6.62 5.32 4.72
CA ALA A 41 7.43 5.24 5.93
C ALA A 41 6.94 4.15 6.89
N LEU A 42 5.62 4.08 7.13
CA LEU A 42 5.02 3.06 8.00
C LEU A 42 5.17 1.65 7.42
N CYS A 43 5.01 1.49 6.09
CA CYS A 43 5.21 0.21 5.42
C CYS A 43 6.65 -0.27 5.56
N LEU A 44 7.63 0.57 5.22
CA LEU A 44 9.05 0.21 5.33
C LEU A 44 9.45 -0.08 6.76
N ALA A 45 8.96 0.71 7.72
CA ALA A 45 9.24 0.47 9.14
C ALA A 45 8.74 -0.90 9.61
N LEU A 46 7.53 -1.33 9.19
CA LEU A 46 7.03 -2.67 9.48
C LEU A 46 7.85 -3.77 8.81
N ILE A 47 8.27 -3.57 7.55
CA ILE A 47 9.12 -4.53 6.82
C ILE A 47 10.47 -4.69 7.52
N GLU A 48 11.07 -3.59 8.00
CA GLU A 48 12.34 -3.61 8.71
C GLU A 48 12.24 -4.29 10.09
N ASP A 49 11.19 -3.97 10.87
CA ASP A 49 11.11 -4.35 12.28
C ASP A 49 10.42 -5.69 12.52
N CYS A 50 9.47 -6.09 11.66
CA CYS A 50 8.72 -7.32 11.84
C CYS A 50 9.51 -8.54 11.35
N LYS A 51 9.74 -9.49 12.26
CA LYS A 51 10.35 -10.79 11.93
C LYS A 51 9.36 -11.77 11.29
N ASN A 52 8.08 -11.59 11.57
CA ASN A 52 7.02 -12.47 11.09
C ASN A 52 6.24 -11.76 9.98
N GLU A 53 6.30 -12.30 8.77
CA GLU A 53 5.61 -11.76 7.60
C GLU A 53 4.08 -11.63 7.80
N ASN A 54 3.48 -12.47 8.65
CA ASN A 54 2.07 -12.37 8.99
C ASN A 54 1.70 -11.09 9.78
N GLN A 55 2.67 -10.29 10.18
CA GLN A 55 2.45 -9.00 10.83
C GLN A 55 2.58 -7.82 9.84
N ILE A 56 3.06 -8.08 8.62
CA ILE A 56 3.30 -7.06 7.59
C ILE A 56 2.06 -7.00 6.69
N HIS A 57 1.06 -6.22 7.10
CA HIS A 57 -0.17 -6.01 6.35
C HIS A 57 -0.82 -4.67 6.70
N PHE A 58 -1.73 -4.17 5.86
CA PHE A 58 -2.33 -2.85 6.04
C PHE A 58 -3.16 -2.68 7.31
N HIS A 59 -3.72 -3.74 7.87
CA HIS A 59 -4.38 -3.66 9.17
C HIS A 59 -3.39 -3.30 10.30
N SER A 60 -2.17 -3.88 10.28
CA SER A 60 -1.11 -3.51 11.24
C SER A 60 -0.70 -2.04 11.08
N ILE A 61 -0.59 -1.58 9.82
CA ILE A 61 -0.25 -0.17 9.52
C ILE A 61 -1.36 0.75 10.02
N TYR A 62 -2.62 0.41 9.77
CA TYR A 62 -3.77 1.17 10.28
C TYR A 62 -3.76 1.28 11.80
N ASN A 63 -3.56 0.17 12.51
CA ASN A 63 -3.50 0.16 13.96
C ASN A 63 -2.30 0.98 14.49
N LEU A 64 -1.13 0.83 13.88
CA LEU A 64 0.06 1.61 14.23
C LEU A 64 -0.21 3.12 14.09
N LEU A 65 -0.83 3.54 12.98
CA LEU A 65 -1.19 4.94 12.74
C LEU A 65 -2.21 5.44 13.77
N VAL A 66 -3.30 4.71 13.99
CA VAL A 66 -4.39 5.16 14.87
C VAL A 66 -3.97 5.15 16.34
N GLU A 67 -3.26 4.12 16.80
CA GLU A 67 -2.89 4.01 18.20
C GLU A 67 -1.72 4.94 18.57
N HIS A 68 -0.75 5.11 17.69
CA HIS A 68 0.47 5.85 17.98
C HIS A 68 0.50 7.26 17.38
N GLY A 69 -0.24 7.51 16.32
CA GLY A 69 -0.37 8.85 15.73
C GLY A 69 -1.12 9.84 16.60
N ALA A 70 -2.05 9.37 17.43
CA ALA A 70 -2.85 10.19 18.33
C ALA A 70 -2.24 10.39 19.72
N LYS A 71 -1.41 9.47 20.20
CA LYS A 71 -0.79 9.55 21.54
C LYS A 71 0.26 10.63 21.58
N LYS A 72 0.07 11.62 22.44
CA LYS A 72 1.00 12.76 22.61
C LYS A 72 1.87 12.58 23.85
N TYR A 73 3.15 12.86 23.68
CA TYR A 73 4.15 13.02 24.74
C TYR A 73 4.75 14.42 24.59
N GLY A 74 4.17 15.42 25.28
CA GLY A 74 4.48 16.82 25.01
C GLY A 74 4.00 17.24 23.62
N ASP A 75 4.90 17.81 22.82
CA ASP A 75 4.62 18.25 21.44
C ASP A 75 4.79 17.13 20.39
N GLN A 76 5.29 15.96 20.78
CA GLN A 76 5.51 14.80 19.91
C GLN A 76 4.46 13.73 20.16
N ASN A 77 4.17 12.95 19.11
CA ASN A 77 3.41 11.71 19.28
C ASN A 77 4.33 10.48 19.36
N SER A 78 3.75 9.32 19.64
CA SER A 78 4.54 8.08 19.76
C SER A 78 5.21 7.68 18.44
N LEU A 79 4.64 8.03 17.29
CA LEU A 79 5.25 7.77 15.97
C LEU A 79 6.49 8.65 15.76
N ASP A 80 6.48 9.90 16.22
CA ASP A 80 7.66 10.76 16.10
C ASP A 80 8.85 10.11 16.80
N LYS A 81 8.65 9.67 18.05
CA LYS A 81 9.69 8.99 18.80
C LYS A 81 10.14 7.71 18.13
N TYR A 82 9.20 6.91 17.63
CA TYR A 82 9.49 5.66 16.93
C TYR A 82 10.39 5.86 15.69
N PHE A 83 10.17 6.95 14.93
CA PHE A 83 11.00 7.27 13.77
C PHE A 83 12.29 8.01 14.16
N ASP A 84 12.28 8.85 15.21
CA ASP A 84 13.47 9.56 15.68
C ASP A 84 14.55 8.60 16.21
N ASP A 85 14.16 7.49 16.83
CA ASP A 85 15.06 6.45 17.35
C ASP A 85 15.78 5.67 16.22
N ARG A 86 15.38 5.82 14.94
CA ARG A 86 16.05 5.18 13.81
C ARG A 86 17.37 5.88 13.44
N PRO A 87 18.35 5.13 12.89
CA PRO A 87 19.64 5.71 12.54
C PRO A 87 19.52 6.79 11.45
N PHE A 88 20.51 7.66 11.41
CA PHE A 88 20.63 8.68 10.35
C PHE A 88 20.73 8.00 8.98
N GLY A 89 20.01 8.53 7.99
CA GLY A 89 19.98 7.98 6.63
C GLY A 89 19.01 6.82 6.43
N ASN A 90 18.27 6.38 7.46
CA ASN A 90 17.24 5.35 7.30
C ASN A 90 16.10 5.86 6.40
N THR A 91 15.74 5.07 5.40
CA THR A 91 14.76 5.45 4.37
C THR A 91 13.37 5.69 4.97
N ALA A 92 12.91 4.82 5.86
CA ALA A 92 11.62 4.99 6.53
C ALA A 92 11.58 6.28 7.37
N LYS A 93 12.66 6.60 8.10
CA LYS A 93 12.79 7.86 8.85
C LYS A 93 12.73 9.08 7.94
N ASN A 94 13.45 9.05 6.81
CA ASN A 94 13.49 10.16 5.87
C ASN A 94 12.12 10.42 5.24
N LEU A 95 11.41 9.37 4.83
CA LEU A 95 10.06 9.46 4.28
C LEU A 95 9.05 9.97 5.31
N TYR A 96 9.14 9.47 6.55
CA TYR A 96 8.30 9.99 7.64
C TYR A 96 8.53 11.48 7.87
N SER A 97 9.78 11.90 7.95
CA SER A 97 10.15 13.30 8.14
C SER A 97 9.65 14.17 6.97
N ALA A 98 9.81 13.71 5.72
CA ALA A 98 9.37 14.44 4.54
C ALA A 98 7.84 14.64 4.53
N GLY A 99 7.06 13.59 4.81
CA GLY A 99 5.61 13.68 4.91
C GLY A 99 5.11 14.44 6.15
N ASN A 100 5.97 14.67 7.13
CA ASN A 100 5.65 15.23 8.44
C ASN A 100 6.32 16.59 8.73
N PHE A 101 6.76 17.32 7.69
CA PHE A 101 7.29 18.69 7.85
C PHE A 101 6.25 19.67 8.38
N ALA A 102 4.98 19.43 8.12
CA ALA A 102 3.89 20.23 8.64
C ALA A 102 3.76 20.08 10.16
N ARG A 103 3.36 21.14 10.82
CA ARG A 103 3.12 21.18 12.27
C ARG A 103 1.65 21.50 12.55
N GLY A 104 1.20 21.18 13.77
CA GLY A 104 -0.12 21.57 14.26
C GLY A 104 -1.28 20.95 13.45
N GLU A 105 -2.21 21.78 13.03
CA GLU A 105 -3.45 21.37 12.34
C GLU A 105 -3.18 20.73 10.99
N THR A 106 -2.23 21.22 10.22
CA THR A 106 -1.86 20.66 8.91
C THR A 106 -1.43 19.22 9.04
N ARG A 107 -0.57 18.92 10.02
CA ARG A 107 -0.14 17.55 10.32
C ARG A 107 -1.31 16.65 10.73
N ALA A 108 -2.19 17.16 11.62
CA ALA A 108 -3.36 16.42 12.05
C ALA A 108 -4.27 16.06 10.85
N THR A 109 -4.37 16.97 9.88
CA THR A 109 -5.11 16.75 8.64
C THR A 109 -4.49 15.64 7.79
N ILE A 110 -3.17 15.62 7.59
CA ILE A 110 -2.46 14.56 6.86
C ILE A 110 -2.76 13.19 7.49
N PHE A 111 -2.62 13.07 8.81
CA PHE A 111 -2.90 11.82 9.52
C PHE A 111 -4.37 11.41 9.46
N SER A 112 -5.30 12.36 9.51
CA SER A 112 -6.72 12.09 9.37
C SER A 112 -7.10 11.61 7.98
N ILE A 113 -6.52 12.20 6.92
CA ILE A 113 -6.69 11.76 5.54
C ILE A 113 -6.17 10.33 5.41
N LEU A 114 -4.94 10.07 5.83
CA LEU A 114 -4.35 8.74 5.75
C LEU A 114 -5.15 7.70 6.54
N ALA A 115 -5.58 8.02 7.76
CA ALA A 115 -6.43 7.13 8.55
C ALA A 115 -7.76 6.83 7.87
N SER A 116 -8.36 7.82 7.19
CA SER A 116 -9.58 7.63 6.41
C SER A 116 -9.37 6.68 5.23
N LYS A 117 -8.26 6.82 4.49
CA LYS A 117 -7.89 5.92 3.39
C LYS A 117 -7.66 4.49 3.88
N LEU A 118 -6.98 4.32 5.01
CA LEU A 118 -6.65 3.02 5.58
C LEU A 118 -7.81 2.37 6.36
N LYS A 119 -8.88 3.11 6.66
CA LYS A 119 -10.03 2.61 7.44
C LYS A 119 -10.63 1.31 6.89
N VAL A 120 -10.61 1.13 5.57
CA VAL A 120 -11.12 -0.08 4.91
C VAL A 120 -10.41 -1.33 5.40
N PHE A 121 -9.11 -1.24 5.71
CA PHE A 121 -8.30 -2.35 6.23
C PHE A 121 -8.56 -2.63 7.73
N GLY A 122 -9.30 -1.76 8.42
CA GLY A 122 -9.84 -1.99 9.77
C GLY A 122 -11.07 -2.88 9.80
N ASP A 123 -11.75 -3.11 8.65
CA ASP A 123 -12.87 -4.05 8.55
C ASP A 123 -12.36 -5.49 8.74
N THR A 124 -13.03 -6.27 9.59
CA THR A 124 -12.61 -7.63 9.95
C THR A 124 -12.49 -8.56 8.73
N GLY A 125 -13.42 -8.47 7.78
CA GLY A 125 -13.41 -9.30 6.58
C GLY A 125 -12.26 -8.92 5.64
N ILE A 126 -12.06 -7.62 5.42
CA ILE A 126 -10.96 -7.11 4.59
C ILE A 126 -9.61 -7.41 5.25
N SER A 127 -9.49 -7.15 6.55
CA SER A 127 -8.28 -7.48 7.30
C SER A 127 -7.92 -8.96 7.15
N TYR A 128 -8.89 -9.87 7.27
CA TYR A 128 -8.67 -11.30 7.14
C TYR A 128 -8.12 -11.70 5.76
N ILE A 129 -8.72 -11.19 4.67
CA ILE A 129 -8.30 -11.55 3.30
C ILE A 129 -6.99 -10.88 2.89
N THR A 130 -6.67 -9.70 3.44
CA THR A 130 -5.45 -8.94 3.09
C THR A 130 -4.25 -9.23 4.00
N SER A 131 -4.45 -9.95 5.10
CA SER A 131 -3.38 -10.29 6.05
C SER A 131 -2.66 -11.61 5.75
N LYS A 132 -3.13 -12.36 4.76
CA LYS A 132 -2.57 -13.67 4.41
C LYS A 132 -2.35 -13.80 2.92
N THR A 133 -1.20 -14.34 2.55
CA THR A 133 -0.90 -14.69 1.16
C THR A 133 -1.25 -16.16 0.94
N SER A 134 -2.27 -16.44 0.11
CA SER A 134 -2.71 -17.79 -0.21
C SER A 134 -2.09 -18.34 -1.50
N PHE A 135 -1.58 -17.46 -2.38
CA PHE A 135 -0.89 -17.83 -3.61
C PHE A 135 0.12 -16.76 -4.00
N ASN A 136 1.10 -17.12 -4.83
CA ASN A 136 2.07 -16.17 -5.35
C ASN A 136 1.57 -15.59 -6.68
N MET A 137 1.41 -14.27 -6.79
CA MET A 137 0.97 -13.60 -8.01
C MET A 137 1.90 -13.87 -9.19
N ARG A 138 3.20 -14.05 -8.96
CA ARG A 138 4.20 -14.39 -10.00
C ARG A 138 3.96 -15.76 -10.65
N ASP A 139 3.22 -16.66 -9.99
CA ASP A 139 2.89 -17.97 -10.55
C ASP A 139 1.81 -17.89 -11.65
N ILE A 140 1.04 -16.82 -11.71
CA ILE A 140 -0.05 -16.63 -12.69
C ILE A 140 0.51 -16.66 -14.12
N GLY A 141 1.65 -16.03 -14.36
CA GLY A 141 2.31 -16.01 -15.67
C GLY A 141 3.15 -17.26 -15.99
N LYS A 142 3.31 -18.19 -15.02
CA LYS A 142 4.15 -19.39 -15.14
C LYS A 142 3.34 -20.68 -15.20
N LYS A 143 2.15 -20.70 -14.62
CA LYS A 143 1.29 -21.88 -14.53
C LYS A 143 -0.11 -21.54 -15.02
N LYS A 144 -0.81 -22.54 -15.59
CA LYS A 144 -2.22 -22.40 -15.92
C LYS A 144 -3.03 -22.17 -14.66
N THR A 145 -3.45 -20.94 -14.43
CA THR A 145 -4.14 -20.49 -13.22
C THR A 145 -5.41 -19.75 -13.59
N ALA A 146 -6.50 -19.97 -12.87
CA ALA A 146 -7.73 -19.17 -12.97
C ALA A 146 -7.99 -18.52 -11.61
N ILE A 147 -8.19 -17.19 -11.61
CA ILE A 147 -8.52 -16.40 -10.42
C ILE A 147 -9.89 -15.79 -10.65
N PHE A 148 -10.78 -15.97 -9.70
CA PHE A 148 -12.10 -15.36 -9.68
C PHE A 148 -12.15 -14.35 -8.53
N LEU A 149 -12.21 -13.06 -8.88
CA LEU A 149 -12.37 -11.98 -7.93
C LEU A 149 -13.83 -11.51 -7.96
N VAL A 150 -14.56 -11.76 -6.89
CA VAL A 150 -15.95 -11.34 -6.76
C VAL A 150 -16.03 -10.16 -5.79
N VAL A 151 -16.45 -9.02 -6.27
CA VAL A 151 -16.62 -7.79 -5.50
C VAL A 151 -18.11 -7.46 -5.43
N PRO A 152 -18.73 -7.36 -4.24
CA PRO A 152 -20.15 -7.01 -4.11
C PRO A 152 -20.43 -5.57 -4.58
N ASP A 153 -21.42 -5.39 -5.45
CA ASP A 153 -21.76 -4.10 -6.05
C ASP A 153 -22.19 -3.05 -5.02
N GLU A 154 -22.87 -3.49 -3.94
CA GLU A 154 -23.41 -2.58 -2.93
C GLU A 154 -22.33 -2.00 -2.00
N LYS A 155 -21.10 -2.47 -2.05
CA LYS A 155 -20.03 -2.11 -1.13
C LYS A 155 -18.87 -1.41 -1.82
N LEU A 156 -19.06 -0.12 -2.14
CA LEU A 156 -18.08 0.72 -2.82
C LEU A 156 -16.66 0.68 -2.19
N SER A 157 -16.56 0.57 -0.85
CA SER A 157 -15.28 0.46 -0.17
C SER A 157 -14.49 -0.80 -0.55
N ARG A 158 -15.17 -1.86 -1.02
CA ARG A 158 -14.51 -3.10 -1.46
C ARG A 158 -14.06 -3.04 -2.91
N HIS A 159 -14.66 -2.18 -3.73
CA HIS A 159 -14.23 -1.93 -5.10
C HIS A 159 -12.79 -1.43 -5.14
N PHE A 160 -12.42 -0.55 -4.20
CA PHE A 160 -11.05 -0.09 -4.05
C PHE A 160 -10.04 -1.24 -3.82
N ILE A 161 -10.38 -2.22 -2.98
CA ILE A 161 -9.52 -3.41 -2.74
C ILE A 161 -9.42 -4.27 -4.00
N GLY A 162 -10.53 -4.43 -4.74
CA GLY A 162 -10.53 -5.11 -6.04
C GLY A 162 -9.60 -4.43 -7.05
N GLY A 163 -9.65 -3.10 -7.12
CA GLY A 163 -8.77 -2.29 -7.95
C GLY A 163 -7.30 -2.46 -7.61
N LEU A 164 -6.95 -2.35 -6.33
CA LEU A 164 -5.58 -2.59 -5.87
C LEU A 164 -5.09 -3.99 -6.25
N PHE A 165 -5.92 -5.02 -6.09
CA PHE A 165 -5.56 -6.39 -6.45
C PHE A 165 -5.27 -6.53 -7.95
N VAL A 166 -6.15 -6.01 -8.81
CA VAL A 166 -5.97 -6.07 -10.27
C VAL A 166 -4.70 -5.33 -10.68
N ASN A 167 -4.47 -4.14 -10.14
CA ASN A 167 -3.26 -3.36 -10.42
C ASN A 167 -1.98 -4.11 -9.99
N GLN A 168 -1.96 -4.68 -8.79
CA GLN A 168 -0.82 -5.47 -8.31
C GLN A 168 -0.55 -6.72 -9.17
N VAL A 169 -1.61 -7.42 -9.61
CA VAL A 169 -1.47 -8.55 -10.54
C VAL A 169 -0.87 -8.07 -11.85
N TYR A 170 -1.40 -6.99 -12.43
CA TYR A 170 -0.91 -6.45 -13.70
C TYR A 170 0.56 -6.06 -13.62
N GLN A 171 0.94 -5.24 -12.65
CA GLN A 171 2.34 -4.83 -12.44
C GLN A 171 3.27 -6.03 -12.25
N THR A 172 2.86 -7.01 -11.42
CA THR A 172 3.64 -8.23 -11.20
C THR A 172 3.86 -9.02 -12.50
N LEU A 173 2.84 -9.12 -13.35
CA LEU A 173 2.94 -9.83 -14.63
C LEU A 173 3.83 -9.09 -15.62
N VAL A 174 3.76 -7.76 -15.69
CA VAL A 174 4.66 -6.93 -16.51
C VAL A 174 6.11 -7.11 -16.06
N GLU A 175 6.38 -7.06 -14.75
CA GLU A 175 7.71 -7.33 -14.21
C GLU A 175 8.24 -8.73 -14.56
N GLU A 176 7.40 -9.76 -14.46
CA GLU A 176 7.81 -11.13 -14.81
C GLU A 176 8.08 -11.26 -16.31
N ALA A 177 7.29 -10.62 -17.16
CA ALA A 177 7.53 -10.59 -18.60
C ALA A 177 8.88 -9.91 -18.94
N GLN A 178 9.20 -8.79 -18.29
CA GLN A 178 10.45 -8.06 -18.48
C GLN A 178 11.70 -8.87 -18.10
N LYS A 179 11.59 -9.86 -17.22
CA LYS A 179 12.68 -10.76 -16.86
C LYS A 179 12.96 -11.83 -17.91
N SER A 180 11.99 -12.07 -18.79
CA SER A 180 12.13 -13.04 -19.90
C SER A 180 12.94 -12.42 -21.03
N PRO A 181 13.83 -13.19 -21.70
CA PRO A 181 14.60 -12.70 -22.86
C PRO A 181 13.73 -12.18 -24.00
N ASN A 182 12.51 -12.70 -24.13
CA ASN A 182 11.58 -12.33 -25.20
C ASN A 182 10.58 -11.25 -24.77
N GLY A 183 10.60 -10.80 -23.52
CA GLY A 183 9.61 -9.88 -22.99
C GLY A 183 8.20 -10.47 -22.82
N GLU A 184 8.09 -11.80 -22.75
CA GLU A 184 6.83 -12.52 -22.70
C GLU A 184 6.72 -13.40 -21.46
N LEU A 185 5.49 -13.65 -21.01
CA LEU A 185 5.20 -14.62 -19.96
C LEU A 185 5.22 -16.05 -20.52
N ASP A 186 5.58 -17.04 -19.70
CA ASP A 186 5.54 -18.46 -20.07
C ASP A 186 4.13 -18.94 -20.43
N VAL A 187 3.12 -18.36 -19.78
CA VAL A 187 1.70 -18.63 -20.01
C VAL A 187 0.97 -17.33 -20.31
N ARG A 188 0.24 -17.30 -21.44
CA ARG A 188 -0.61 -16.15 -21.77
C ARG A 188 -1.65 -15.92 -20.70
N VAL A 189 -1.78 -14.69 -20.21
CA VAL A 189 -2.78 -14.26 -19.24
C VAL A 189 -3.84 -13.42 -19.94
N ASN A 190 -5.11 -13.71 -19.67
CA ASN A 190 -6.24 -12.88 -20.09
C ASN A 190 -6.89 -12.29 -18.84
N LEU A 191 -7.01 -10.96 -18.79
CA LEU A 191 -7.78 -10.25 -17.79
C LEU A 191 -9.20 -10.03 -18.35
N ILE A 192 -10.19 -10.62 -17.70
CA ILE A 192 -11.61 -10.44 -18.05
C ILE A 192 -12.20 -9.56 -16.95
N LEU A 193 -12.48 -8.31 -17.28
CA LEU A 193 -12.93 -7.29 -16.35
C LEU A 193 -14.38 -6.92 -16.70
N GLU A 194 -15.32 -7.51 -15.97
CA GLU A 194 -16.73 -7.16 -16.07
C GLU A 194 -17.02 -5.93 -15.21
N GLU A 195 -17.86 -5.02 -15.70
CA GLU A 195 -18.30 -3.80 -15.00
C GLU A 195 -17.16 -2.87 -14.55
N LEU A 196 -16.08 -2.84 -15.31
CA LEU A 196 -14.89 -2.05 -15.00
C LEU A 196 -15.20 -0.55 -14.72
N CYS A 197 -16.17 0.02 -15.43
CA CYS A 197 -16.55 1.43 -15.27
C CYS A 197 -17.07 1.78 -13.90
N ASN A 198 -17.59 0.82 -13.14
CA ASN A 198 -18.13 1.03 -11.81
C ASN A 198 -17.12 0.70 -10.69
N THR A 199 -16.03 0.02 -11.04
CA THR A 199 -15.24 -0.69 -10.03
C THR A 199 -13.82 -0.17 -9.86
N ILE A 200 -13.17 0.36 -10.91
CA ILE A 200 -11.72 0.52 -10.87
C ILE A 200 -11.27 1.72 -11.69
N HIS A 201 -10.65 2.70 -11.05
CA HIS A 201 -9.70 3.57 -11.73
C HIS A 201 -8.38 2.80 -11.84
N ILE A 202 -8.15 2.15 -12.97
CA ILE A 202 -6.84 1.58 -13.30
C ILE A 202 -6.11 2.67 -14.08
N ASN A 203 -5.12 3.28 -13.45
CA ASN A 203 -4.41 4.42 -14.03
C ASN A 203 -3.47 4.05 -15.19
N GLU A 204 -3.29 2.78 -15.52
CA GLU A 204 -2.27 2.30 -16.46
C GLU A 204 -2.76 1.21 -17.43
N LEU A 205 -4.06 1.07 -17.65
CA LEU A 205 -4.58 0.20 -18.70
C LEU A 205 -5.07 1.01 -19.91
#